data_733d9d533bb940f9c62dff4666b8ac59
#
_entry.id   733d9d533bb940f9c62dff4666b8ac59
#
_cell.length_a   1.000
_cell.length_b   1.000
_cell.length_c   1.000
_cell.angle_alpha   90.00
_cell.angle_beta   90.00
_cell.angle_gamma   90.00
#
_symmetry.space_group_name_H-M   'P 1'
#
loop_
_entity.id
_entity.type
_entity.pdbx_description
1 polymer ?
#
loop_
_entity_poly.entity_id
_entity_poly.type
_entity_poly.pdbx_seq_one_letter_code
_entity_poly.pdbx_strand_id
1 'polypeptide(L)'
;MSDCDSYGTCGINGVCNAFNPSKCECMEGFDLLKDVGSGCSRTVQLKCGKGDGFIKYKVCKLPDTRWSWYNMSLNLVECEAKCLKDCNCTAYSNTDIRNGGSGCMLWFGDLYDMQGPLTDGQEFYSDATDERERDGLDLPLFDFVQIENATDNFSSNNKLGEGGFGTVYKGLMEDGKEIAVKRLSKTSRQGTKEFKNEVVCIAKHQHRNLVKLVGCCIEKEEMMLIYEYLPNKSLDFFIFDSTRSKLLDWATRFNIINGIARGLLYLHRDSRLRIIHRDLKVSNILLDKDLNLKISDFGLARIFGGDETQANTRRVVGTYGYMSPEYQLDGLFSVKSDVFSFGVLVLEIVSGKKNRGFFHPDHHHNLLGHAWNLFKEGMSEEMIDSQLSYKVHLSEVLRSIHIGLLCVQQNPEDRPSMSYVVMMLGSELILPQPKKPGFFVERNEFVPESQNISLSCKEMSITLLEAR
;
A
#
# COMPACT_ATOMS: atom_id res chain seq x y z
N MET A 1 38.79 10.94 20.60
CA MET A 1 38.39 11.95 19.65
C MET A 1 37.98 11.23 18.38
N SER A 2 36.77 11.40 17.93
CA SER A 2 36.35 10.81 16.66
C SER A 2 36.89 11.67 15.51
N ASP A 3 37.17 11.07 14.36
CA ASP A 3 37.66 11.83 13.19
C ASP A 3 36.66 12.90 12.75
N CYS A 4 35.37 12.80 13.14
CA CYS A 4 34.31 13.80 12.93
C CYS A 4 34.40 15.02 13.85
N ASP A 5 35.30 15.03 14.86
CA ASP A 5 35.49 16.18 15.75
C ASP A 5 36.32 17.31 15.09
N SER A 6 37.00 17.00 13.97
CA SER A 6 37.74 17.98 13.19
C SER A 6 36.79 18.76 12.27
N TYR A 7 36.94 20.09 12.25
CA TYR A 7 36.11 20.99 11.45
C TYR A 7 36.21 20.68 9.96
N GLY A 8 35.06 20.56 9.30
CA GLY A 8 34.98 20.44 7.84
C GLY A 8 35.51 19.11 7.28
N THR A 9 35.60 18.05 8.08
CA THR A 9 36.17 16.74 7.67
C THR A 9 35.57 16.21 6.36
N CYS A 10 34.27 16.42 6.10
CA CYS A 10 33.58 15.92 4.92
C CYS A 10 33.30 17.00 3.87
N GLY A 11 33.92 18.17 3.98
CA GLY A 11 33.79 19.24 2.99
C GLY A 11 32.39 19.86 2.91
N ILE A 12 32.11 20.54 1.78
CA ILE A 12 30.83 21.21 1.53
C ILE A 12 29.70 20.20 1.36
N ASN A 13 28.54 20.47 1.94
CA ASN A 13 27.33 19.66 1.87
C ASN A 13 27.53 18.19 2.27
N GLY A 14 28.68 17.86 2.87
CA GLY A 14 29.01 16.52 3.37
C GLY A 14 28.67 16.37 4.85
N VAL A 15 28.22 15.15 5.21
CA VAL A 15 27.85 14.77 6.57
C VAL A 15 28.86 13.76 7.10
N CYS A 16 29.50 14.07 8.23
CA CYS A 16 30.42 13.13 8.86
C CYS A 16 29.65 12.16 9.78
N ASN A 17 29.74 10.86 9.49
CA ASN A 17 29.13 9.79 10.28
C ASN A 17 30.22 8.88 10.86
N ALA A 18 30.47 9.01 12.17
CA ALA A 18 31.52 8.27 12.86
C ALA A 18 31.32 6.73 12.86
N PHE A 19 30.09 6.27 12.59
CA PHE A 19 29.73 4.86 12.57
C PHE A 19 29.80 4.23 11.16
N ASN A 20 29.99 5.03 10.12
CA ASN A 20 30.11 4.53 8.77
C ASN A 20 31.57 4.29 8.40
N PRO A 21 31.94 3.17 7.74
CA PRO A 21 33.30 2.91 7.27
C PRO A 21 33.85 3.98 6.32
N SER A 22 32.98 4.59 5.50
CA SER A 22 33.36 5.70 4.60
C SER A 22 33.50 7.06 5.29
N LYS A 23 33.03 7.19 6.54
CA LYS A 23 32.98 8.39 7.38
C LYS A 23 32.22 9.58 6.78
N CYS A 24 32.33 9.83 5.49
CA CYS A 24 31.65 10.92 4.79
C CYS A 24 30.51 10.39 3.90
N GLU A 25 29.35 10.97 4.08
CA GLU A 25 28.15 10.70 3.33
C GLU A 25 27.61 12.00 2.72
N CYS A 26 26.93 11.91 1.58
CA CYS A 26 26.17 13.03 1.02
C CYS A 26 24.73 12.99 1.48
N MET A 27 24.13 14.17 1.65
CA MET A 27 22.67 14.28 1.78
C MET A 27 22.00 13.81 0.49
N GLU A 28 20.75 13.43 0.57
CA GLU A 28 19.94 13.04 -0.59
C GLU A 28 19.85 14.20 -1.59
N GLY A 29 20.06 13.91 -2.90
CA GLY A 29 20.15 14.91 -3.94
C GLY A 29 21.56 15.51 -4.14
N PHE A 30 22.58 14.92 -3.48
CA PHE A 30 23.98 15.32 -3.62
C PHE A 30 24.86 14.11 -3.91
N ASP A 31 25.84 14.25 -4.78
CA ASP A 31 26.85 13.25 -5.11
C ASP A 31 28.24 13.65 -4.60
N LEU A 32 29.03 12.63 -4.22
CA LEU A 32 30.41 12.83 -3.80
C LEU A 32 31.26 13.46 -4.91
N LEU A 33 31.97 14.54 -4.59
CA LEU A 33 32.99 15.07 -5.47
C LEU A 33 34.18 14.10 -5.56
N LYS A 34 34.82 14.05 -6.73
CA LYS A 34 35.84 13.02 -7.06
C LYS A 34 37.06 13.01 -6.13
N ASP A 35 37.35 14.14 -5.46
CA ASP A 35 38.45 14.21 -4.52
C ASP A 35 38.00 13.95 -3.08
N VAL A 36 38.61 12.99 -2.41
CA VAL A 36 38.28 12.62 -1.04
C VAL A 36 38.41 13.83 -0.12
N GLY A 37 37.33 14.21 0.56
CA GLY A 37 37.28 15.38 1.46
C GLY A 37 36.83 16.70 0.81
N SER A 38 36.57 16.74 -0.50
CA SER A 38 36.09 17.94 -1.20
C SER A 38 34.61 18.22 -0.95
N GLY A 39 33.85 17.26 -0.42
CA GLY A 39 32.45 17.38 -0.10
C GLY A 39 31.50 16.78 -1.13
N CYS A 40 30.29 17.28 -1.18
CA CYS A 40 29.21 16.82 -2.04
C CYS A 40 28.71 17.96 -2.93
N SER A 41 28.51 17.67 -4.21
CA SER A 41 27.86 18.58 -5.14
C SER A 41 26.42 18.21 -5.38
N ARG A 42 25.58 19.21 -5.57
CA ARG A 42 24.18 19.00 -5.90
C ARG A 42 24.03 18.37 -7.28
N THR A 43 23.22 17.33 -7.39
CA THR A 43 22.97 16.62 -8.66
C THR A 43 22.09 17.41 -9.62
N VAL A 44 21.17 18.21 -9.10
CA VAL A 44 20.24 19.03 -9.89
C VAL A 44 20.16 20.46 -9.31
N GLN A 45 20.25 21.47 -10.17
CA GLN A 45 20.08 22.86 -9.74
C GLN A 45 18.63 23.15 -9.35
N LEU A 46 18.44 23.84 -8.22
CA LEU A 46 17.15 24.36 -7.79
C LEU A 46 16.62 25.35 -8.84
N LYS A 47 15.34 25.25 -9.17
CA LYS A 47 14.69 26.17 -10.13
C LYS A 47 14.02 27.34 -9.45
N CYS A 48 14.03 27.39 -8.12
CA CYS A 48 13.45 28.43 -7.31
C CYS A 48 12.00 28.77 -7.71
N GLY A 49 11.13 27.81 -7.58
CA GLY A 49 9.75 27.93 -8.00
C GLY A 49 8.88 26.80 -7.48
N LYS A 50 7.68 26.67 -8.01
CA LYS A 50 6.76 25.58 -7.66
C LYS A 50 7.45 24.22 -7.90
N GLY A 51 7.72 23.46 -6.83
CA GLY A 51 8.27 22.12 -6.87
C GLY A 51 9.61 21.92 -6.15
N ASP A 52 10.19 22.98 -5.55
CA ASP A 52 11.31 22.85 -4.62
C ASP A 52 10.74 22.63 -3.21
N GLY A 53 11.31 21.69 -2.46
CA GLY A 53 10.87 21.32 -1.12
C GLY A 53 12.06 21.10 -0.18
N PHE A 54 11.78 20.55 1.00
CA PHE A 54 12.83 20.26 1.99
C PHE A 54 12.73 18.81 2.44
N ILE A 55 13.88 18.15 2.54
CA ILE A 55 13.99 16.80 3.14
C ILE A 55 14.37 16.98 4.61
N LYS A 56 13.67 16.25 5.47
CA LYS A 56 13.91 16.21 6.90
C LYS A 56 15.02 15.23 7.24
N TYR A 57 16.05 15.72 7.89
CA TYR A 57 17.15 14.94 8.47
C TYR A 57 17.16 15.04 10.00
N LYS A 58 17.77 14.08 10.66
CA LYS A 58 18.19 14.20 12.05
C LYS A 58 19.70 14.30 12.07
N VAL A 59 20.23 15.37 12.63
CA VAL A 59 21.67 15.61 12.68
C VAL A 59 22.13 15.80 14.12
N CYS A 60 23.30 15.24 14.42
CA CYS A 60 23.96 15.39 15.72
C CYS A 60 24.49 16.80 15.93
N LYS A 61 24.98 17.40 14.84
CA LYS A 61 25.51 18.76 14.79
C LYS A 61 24.97 19.45 13.56
N LEU A 62 24.31 20.59 13.78
CA LEU A 62 23.87 21.48 12.70
C LEU A 62 25.03 22.04 11.90
N PRO A 63 24.81 22.50 10.65
CA PRO A 63 25.83 23.18 9.86
C PRO A 63 26.39 24.40 10.57
N ASP A 64 27.62 24.76 10.22
CA ASP A 64 28.24 26.03 10.64
C ASP A 64 27.29 27.19 10.41
N THR A 65 27.17 28.07 11.42
CA THR A 65 26.23 29.19 11.42
C THR A 65 26.81 30.45 10.77
N ARG A 66 27.96 30.40 10.12
CA ARG A 66 28.67 31.55 9.52
C ARG A 66 27.82 32.27 8.45
N TRP A 67 27.01 31.50 7.71
CA TRP A 67 26.09 32.00 6.68
C TRP A 67 24.65 31.67 7.05
N SER A 68 24.26 31.99 8.30
CA SER A 68 22.91 31.76 8.80
C SER A 68 22.22 33.03 9.24
N TRP A 69 20.90 32.99 9.24
CA TRP A 69 20.03 34.00 9.84
C TRP A 69 19.10 33.33 10.84
N TYR A 70 18.78 33.99 11.92
CA TYR A 70 17.87 33.42 12.93
C TYR A 70 16.85 34.44 13.45
N ASN A 71 15.71 33.93 13.92
CA ASN A 71 14.66 34.67 14.60
C ASN A 71 13.98 33.77 15.64
N MET A 72 14.01 34.19 16.90
CA MET A 72 13.46 33.43 18.02
C MET A 72 11.91 33.43 18.08
N SER A 73 11.27 34.39 17.37
CA SER A 73 9.82 34.57 17.43
C SER A 73 9.04 33.77 16.39
N LEU A 74 9.71 33.22 15.39
CA LEU A 74 9.08 32.41 14.34
C LEU A 74 8.99 30.97 14.76
N ASN A 75 7.88 30.31 14.40
CA ASN A 75 7.75 28.85 14.50
C ASN A 75 8.31 28.14 13.27
N LEU A 76 8.37 26.81 13.29
CA LEU A 76 8.98 26.01 12.23
C LEU A 76 8.25 26.15 10.87
N VAL A 77 6.94 26.29 10.88
CA VAL A 77 6.12 26.47 9.65
C VAL A 77 6.39 27.84 9.01
N GLU A 78 6.50 28.87 9.83
CA GLU A 78 6.87 30.23 9.38
C GLU A 78 8.32 30.26 8.88
N CYS A 79 9.20 29.46 9.49
CA CYS A 79 10.58 29.28 9.10
C CYS A 79 10.68 28.68 7.68
N GLU A 80 9.97 27.58 7.44
CA GLU A 80 9.84 26.95 6.13
C GLU A 80 9.32 27.93 5.08
N ALA A 81 8.21 28.60 5.36
CA ALA A 81 7.59 29.58 4.46
C ALA A 81 8.52 30.74 4.12
N LYS A 82 9.41 31.15 5.06
CA LYS A 82 10.41 32.17 4.83
C LYS A 82 11.56 31.67 3.97
N CYS A 83 12.05 30.44 4.19
CA CYS A 83 13.09 29.83 3.39
C CYS A 83 12.62 29.63 1.94
N LEU A 84 11.40 29.14 1.72
CA LEU A 84 10.81 28.97 0.38
C LEU A 84 10.67 30.26 -0.44
N LYS A 85 10.66 31.43 0.21
CA LYS A 85 10.58 32.73 -0.46
C LYS A 85 11.94 33.26 -0.90
N ASP A 86 13.03 32.71 -0.41
CA ASP A 86 14.40 33.15 -0.71
C ASP A 86 15.18 32.01 -1.39
N CYS A 87 15.44 32.18 -2.67
CA CYS A 87 16.13 31.21 -3.51
C CYS A 87 17.56 30.85 -3.07
N ASN A 88 18.15 31.63 -2.21
CA ASN A 88 19.46 31.37 -1.65
C ASN A 88 19.36 30.56 -0.34
N CYS A 89 18.14 30.37 0.20
CA CYS A 89 17.95 29.59 1.42
C CYS A 89 18.06 28.09 1.10
N THR A 90 19.04 27.43 1.70
CA THR A 90 19.38 26.02 1.45
C THR A 90 18.94 25.09 2.57
N ALA A 91 18.68 25.62 3.76
CA ALA A 91 18.25 24.80 4.88
C ALA A 91 17.59 25.62 5.98
N TYR A 92 16.77 24.93 6.79
CA TYR A 92 16.21 25.54 8.01
C TYR A 92 16.07 24.53 9.16
N SER A 93 16.00 25.06 10.40
CA SER A 93 15.80 24.28 11.63
C SER A 93 15.22 25.17 12.74
N ASN A 94 14.76 24.56 13.85
CA ASN A 94 14.52 25.29 15.10
C ASN A 94 15.83 25.77 15.71
N THR A 95 15.82 26.95 16.35
CA THR A 95 16.95 27.46 17.13
C THR A 95 17.03 26.84 18.53
N ASP A 96 15.91 26.40 19.10
CA ASP A 96 15.79 25.71 20.37
C ASP A 96 14.98 24.43 20.22
N ILE A 97 15.54 23.30 20.63
CA ILE A 97 14.91 21.97 20.54
C ILE A 97 14.03 21.61 21.73
N ARG A 98 14.08 22.40 22.80
CA ARG A 98 13.30 22.14 24.01
C ARG A 98 11.82 22.40 23.81
N ASN A 99 10.95 21.69 24.55
CA ASN A 99 9.49 21.85 24.53
C ASN A 99 8.85 21.71 23.13
N GLY A 100 9.39 20.84 22.28
CA GLY A 100 8.87 20.60 20.93
C GLY A 100 9.45 21.50 19.84
N GLY A 101 10.42 22.34 20.20
CA GLY A 101 11.15 23.20 19.28
C GLY A 101 10.53 24.60 19.11
N SER A 102 11.39 25.62 19.10
CA SER A 102 11.00 27.01 18.87
C SER A 102 12.08 27.80 18.14
N GLY A 103 11.72 28.96 17.62
CA GLY A 103 12.61 29.78 16.83
C GLY A 103 12.87 29.24 15.43
N CYS A 104 13.52 30.01 14.61
CA CYS A 104 13.84 29.75 13.22
C CYS A 104 15.30 30.07 12.95
N MET A 105 16.00 29.14 12.34
CA MET A 105 17.34 29.34 11.79
C MET A 105 17.34 28.94 10.32
N LEU A 106 17.89 29.79 9.46
CA LEU A 106 18.01 29.61 8.01
C LEU A 106 19.49 29.62 7.65
N TRP A 107 19.87 28.75 6.72
CA TRP A 107 21.20 28.74 6.10
C TRP A 107 21.11 29.12 4.63
N PHE A 108 22.17 29.73 4.12
CA PHE A 108 22.25 30.22 2.75
C PHE A 108 23.54 29.73 2.11
N GLY A 109 23.44 29.16 0.90
CA GLY A 109 24.58 28.59 0.17
C GLY A 109 25.00 27.22 0.69
N ASP A 110 26.30 26.88 0.54
CA ASP A 110 26.82 25.59 0.92
C ASP A 110 26.84 25.36 2.44
N LEU A 111 26.53 24.14 2.85
CA LEU A 111 26.48 23.72 4.24
C LEU A 111 27.82 23.08 4.65
N TYR A 112 28.35 23.45 5.79
CA TYR A 112 29.62 22.96 6.27
C TYR A 112 29.52 22.31 7.65
N ASP A 113 30.40 21.32 7.89
CA ASP A 113 30.68 20.77 9.22
C ASP A 113 29.46 20.12 9.90
N MET A 114 28.69 19.36 9.13
CA MET A 114 27.56 18.59 9.64
C MET A 114 28.02 17.23 10.19
N GLN A 115 27.38 16.78 11.28
CA GLN A 115 27.58 15.43 11.80
C GLN A 115 26.28 14.65 11.76
N GLY A 116 26.38 13.48 11.18
CA GLY A 116 25.27 12.67 10.76
C GLY A 116 24.77 11.64 11.73
N PRO A 117 23.89 10.76 11.22
CA PRO A 117 22.62 10.49 11.87
C PRO A 117 22.83 9.78 13.20
N LEU A 118 22.20 10.34 14.21
CA LEU A 118 21.88 9.64 15.45
C LEU A 118 20.36 9.47 15.52
N THR A 119 19.94 8.47 16.26
CA THR A 119 18.53 8.19 16.54
C THR A 119 17.82 9.34 17.27
N ASP A 120 18.58 10.22 17.95
CA ASP A 120 18.09 11.31 18.81
C ASP A 120 18.71 12.68 18.48
N GLY A 121 18.92 12.98 17.19
CA GLY A 121 19.47 14.25 16.75
C GLY A 121 18.41 15.36 16.61
N GLN A 122 18.91 16.60 16.41
CA GLN A 122 18.09 17.75 16.09
C GLN A 122 17.49 17.61 14.69
N GLU A 123 16.22 18.01 14.54
CA GLU A 123 15.55 18.06 13.24
C GLU A 123 16.13 19.21 12.41
N PHE A 124 16.53 18.88 11.20
CA PHE A 124 17.15 19.75 10.23
C PHE A 124 16.51 19.50 8.86
N TYR A 125 16.21 20.55 8.14
CA TYR A 125 15.53 20.51 6.85
C TYR A 125 16.44 21.12 5.81
N SER A 126 16.96 20.35 4.88
CA SER A 126 17.74 20.83 3.76
C SER A 126 16.90 20.85 2.50
N ASP A 127 17.08 21.91 1.71
CA ASP A 127 16.47 21.99 0.40
C ASP A 127 16.91 20.80 -0.43
N ALA A 128 15.92 20.16 -1.02
CA ALA A 128 16.13 19.17 -2.05
C ALA A 128 15.24 19.58 -3.22
N THR A 129 15.74 19.41 -4.41
CA THR A 129 14.82 19.15 -5.50
C THR A 129 14.10 17.90 -5.07
N ASP A 130 12.81 17.98 -4.87
CA ASP A 130 12.03 16.80 -4.54
C ASP A 130 12.07 15.84 -5.75
N GLU A 131 13.23 15.20 -5.93
CA GLU A 131 13.37 14.09 -6.87
C GLU A 131 12.47 12.94 -6.46
N ARG A 132 12.06 12.87 -5.17
CA ARG A 132 11.00 11.97 -4.74
C ARG A 132 9.64 12.42 -5.28
N GLU A 133 9.39 13.71 -5.46
CA GLU A 133 8.21 14.19 -6.19
C GLU A 133 8.43 14.18 -7.71
N ARG A 134 9.66 14.35 -8.23
CA ARG A 134 9.93 14.28 -9.68
C ARG A 134 10.19 12.87 -10.20
N ASP A 135 10.87 12.04 -9.47
CA ASP A 135 11.01 10.61 -9.78
C ASP A 135 9.74 9.82 -9.39
N GLY A 136 8.84 10.43 -8.63
CA GLY A 136 7.62 9.84 -8.11
C GLY A 136 6.37 10.11 -8.93
N LEU A 137 6.22 11.28 -9.52
CA LEU A 137 5.00 11.67 -10.20
C LEU A 137 5.27 12.08 -11.65
N ASP A 138 5.67 11.13 -12.46
CA ASP A 138 5.44 11.19 -13.91
C ASP A 138 3.92 10.96 -14.19
N LEU A 139 3.10 11.52 -13.28
CA LEU A 139 1.65 11.37 -13.29
C LEU A 139 1.05 12.71 -13.69
N PRO A 140 0.20 12.77 -14.74
CA PRO A 140 -0.48 13.98 -15.15
C PRO A 140 -1.24 14.63 -14.01
N LEU A 141 -1.03 15.93 -13.80
CA LEU A 141 -1.82 16.75 -12.90
C LEU A 141 -2.99 17.36 -13.68
N PHE A 142 -4.20 17.16 -13.17
CA PHE A 142 -5.43 17.72 -13.72
C PHE A 142 -5.90 18.88 -12.88
N ASP A 143 -6.39 19.94 -13.53
CA ASP A 143 -7.01 21.08 -12.84
C ASP A 143 -8.36 20.67 -12.24
N PHE A 144 -8.72 21.27 -11.11
CA PHE A 144 -10.00 20.98 -10.44
C PHE A 144 -11.20 21.20 -11.35
N VAL A 145 -11.20 22.28 -12.12
CA VAL A 145 -12.30 22.65 -13.03
C VAL A 145 -12.47 21.60 -14.15
N GLN A 146 -11.38 21.03 -14.66
CA GLN A 146 -11.45 19.93 -15.63
C GLN A 146 -12.16 18.71 -15.07
N ILE A 147 -11.83 18.32 -13.85
CA ILE A 147 -12.44 17.16 -13.19
C ILE A 147 -13.88 17.44 -12.76
N GLU A 148 -14.16 18.64 -12.28
CA GLU A 148 -15.52 19.10 -11.95
C GLU A 148 -16.44 19.02 -13.18
N ASN A 149 -16.00 19.55 -14.32
CA ASN A 149 -16.72 19.48 -15.58
C ASN A 149 -16.89 18.03 -16.07
N ALA A 150 -15.81 17.24 -16.07
CA ALA A 150 -15.83 15.84 -16.50
C ALA A 150 -16.82 14.99 -15.70
N THR A 151 -17.04 15.32 -14.42
CA THR A 151 -17.94 14.58 -13.51
C THR A 151 -19.33 15.19 -13.37
N ASP A 152 -19.65 16.23 -14.14
CA ASP A 152 -20.89 17.01 -14.03
C ASP A 152 -21.11 17.52 -12.60
N ASN A 153 -20.13 18.29 -12.10
CA ASN A 153 -20.08 18.80 -10.73
C ASN A 153 -20.21 17.70 -9.65
N PHE A 154 -19.56 16.56 -9.87
CA PHE A 154 -19.67 15.38 -8.98
C PHE A 154 -21.13 14.96 -8.76
N SER A 155 -21.91 14.96 -9.84
CA SER A 155 -23.31 14.59 -9.84
C SER A 155 -23.54 13.22 -9.21
N SER A 156 -24.62 13.10 -8.44
CA SER A 156 -25.04 11.83 -7.85
C SER A 156 -25.36 10.77 -8.92
N ASN A 157 -25.74 11.18 -10.13
CA ASN A 157 -25.99 10.30 -11.26
C ASN A 157 -24.71 9.63 -11.79
N ASN A 158 -23.57 10.27 -11.58
CA ASN A 158 -22.26 9.78 -11.95
C ASN A 158 -21.55 9.03 -10.81
N LYS A 159 -22.19 8.88 -9.66
CA LYS A 159 -21.62 8.16 -8.53
C LYS A 159 -21.51 6.67 -8.83
N LEU A 160 -20.28 6.13 -8.80
CA LEU A 160 -19.96 4.72 -8.99
C LEU A 160 -19.96 3.93 -7.67
N GLY A 161 -19.55 4.58 -6.59
CA GLY A 161 -19.46 3.98 -5.27
C GLY A 161 -19.00 4.98 -4.21
N GLU A 162 -19.13 4.57 -2.95
CA GLU A 162 -18.63 5.31 -1.79
C GLU A 162 -18.03 4.33 -0.79
N GLY A 163 -16.89 4.68 -0.23
CA GLY A 163 -16.20 3.88 0.76
C GLY A 163 -15.59 4.76 1.85
N GLY A 164 -14.91 4.14 2.81
CA GLY A 164 -14.25 4.86 3.91
C GLY A 164 -13.18 5.86 3.48
N PHE A 165 -12.76 5.79 2.24
CA PHE A 165 -11.68 6.61 1.67
C PHE A 165 -12.20 7.74 0.77
N GLY A 166 -13.48 7.79 0.50
CA GLY A 166 -14.10 8.81 -0.35
C GLY A 166 -15.12 8.25 -1.33
N THR A 167 -15.62 9.14 -2.17
CA THR A 167 -16.62 8.81 -3.19
C THR A 167 -15.96 8.71 -4.55
N VAL A 168 -16.37 7.72 -5.36
CA VAL A 168 -15.89 7.51 -6.73
C VAL A 168 -16.98 7.93 -7.72
N TYR A 169 -16.59 8.74 -8.71
CA TYR A 169 -17.47 9.24 -9.75
C TYR A 169 -16.99 8.81 -11.13
N LYS A 170 -17.92 8.53 -12.04
CA LYS A 170 -17.66 8.43 -13.47
C LYS A 170 -17.44 9.83 -14.02
N GLY A 171 -16.46 9.98 -14.90
CA GLY A 171 -16.22 11.22 -15.63
C GLY A 171 -16.03 10.96 -17.12
N LEU A 172 -16.31 11.99 -17.93
CA LEU A 172 -16.03 12.01 -19.36
C LEU A 172 -15.15 13.24 -19.66
N MET A 173 -13.93 13.00 -20.08
CA MET A 173 -13.00 14.07 -20.44
C MET A 173 -13.38 14.69 -21.80
N GLU A 174 -12.89 15.90 -22.09
CA GLU A 174 -13.15 16.62 -23.34
C GLU A 174 -12.71 15.85 -24.61
N ASP A 175 -11.67 15.01 -24.46
CA ASP A 175 -11.19 14.13 -25.52
C ASP A 175 -12.06 12.86 -25.72
N GLY A 176 -13.16 12.74 -24.98
CA GLY A 176 -14.09 11.60 -25.02
C GLY A 176 -13.64 10.40 -24.19
N LYS A 177 -12.55 10.51 -23.44
CA LYS A 177 -12.06 9.43 -22.59
C LYS A 177 -12.86 9.31 -21.30
N GLU A 178 -13.40 8.12 -21.04
CA GLU A 178 -14.05 7.80 -19.77
C GLU A 178 -13.04 7.57 -18.66
N ILE A 179 -13.29 8.17 -17.50
CA ILE A 179 -12.43 8.09 -16.30
C ILE A 179 -13.27 7.72 -15.06
N ALA A 180 -12.59 7.25 -14.04
CA ALA A 180 -13.13 7.11 -12.68
C ALA A 180 -12.37 8.02 -11.73
N VAL A 181 -13.07 8.90 -11.02
CA VAL A 181 -12.50 9.90 -10.13
C VAL A 181 -12.80 9.53 -8.68
N LYS A 182 -11.78 9.17 -7.92
CA LYS A 182 -11.86 8.92 -6.47
C LYS A 182 -11.56 10.23 -5.75
N ARG A 183 -12.61 10.89 -5.26
CA ARG A 183 -12.52 12.13 -4.48
C ARG A 183 -12.38 11.81 -3.02
N LEU A 184 -11.25 12.17 -2.42
CA LEU A 184 -10.95 11.81 -1.04
C LEU A 184 -11.64 12.72 -0.03
N SER A 185 -11.97 12.17 1.15
CA SER A 185 -12.62 12.91 2.21
C SER A 185 -11.68 13.95 2.84
N LYS A 186 -12.09 15.22 2.86
CA LYS A 186 -11.34 16.36 3.44
C LYS A 186 -11.10 16.22 4.96
N THR A 187 -11.97 15.51 5.66
CA THR A 187 -11.95 15.43 7.13
C THR A 187 -11.01 14.38 7.69
N SER A 188 -10.43 13.54 6.84
CA SER A 188 -9.62 12.40 7.26
C SER A 188 -8.13 12.65 7.07
N ARG A 189 -7.38 12.81 8.17
CA ARG A 189 -5.90 12.72 8.14
C ARG A 189 -5.40 11.41 7.52
N GLN A 190 -6.24 10.40 7.49
CA GLN A 190 -5.99 9.10 6.85
C GLN A 190 -6.05 9.23 5.33
N GLY A 191 -6.98 10.02 4.78
CA GLY A 191 -7.13 10.22 3.33
C GLY A 191 -5.86 10.77 2.66
N THR A 192 -5.17 11.75 3.29
CA THR A 192 -3.91 12.27 2.75
C THR A 192 -2.80 11.22 2.71
N LYS A 193 -2.71 10.37 3.76
CA LYS A 193 -1.72 9.29 3.77
C LYS A 193 -2.01 8.23 2.72
N GLU A 194 -3.28 7.88 2.55
CA GLU A 194 -3.72 6.91 1.55
C GLU A 194 -3.54 7.44 0.14
N PHE A 195 -3.85 8.73 -0.11
CA PHE A 195 -3.56 9.39 -1.38
C PHE A 195 -2.08 9.25 -1.76
N LYS A 196 -1.17 9.71 -0.87
CA LYS A 196 0.27 9.62 -1.11
C LYS A 196 0.71 8.18 -1.34
N ASN A 197 0.21 7.27 -0.51
CA ASN A 197 0.55 5.87 -0.60
C ASN A 197 0.08 5.23 -1.91
N GLU A 198 -1.17 5.52 -2.34
CA GLU A 198 -1.74 5.00 -3.57
C GLU A 198 -1.00 5.55 -4.81
N VAL A 199 -0.67 6.84 -4.83
CA VAL A 199 0.14 7.43 -5.88
C VAL A 199 1.51 6.77 -5.96
N VAL A 200 2.24 6.67 -4.85
CA VAL A 200 3.59 6.09 -4.83
C VAL A 200 3.58 4.61 -5.22
N CYS A 201 2.54 3.86 -4.80
CA CYS A 201 2.44 2.43 -5.07
C CYS A 201 2.05 2.09 -6.51
N ILE A 202 1.20 2.93 -7.18
CA ILE A 202 0.62 2.53 -8.47
C ILE A 202 1.02 3.41 -9.65
N ALA A 203 1.48 4.66 -9.44
CA ALA A 203 1.78 5.59 -10.53
C ALA A 203 2.84 5.05 -11.50
N LYS A 204 3.88 4.39 -10.98
CA LYS A 204 4.99 3.82 -11.77
C LYS A 204 4.74 2.37 -12.23
N HIS A 205 3.63 1.75 -11.81
CA HIS A 205 3.39 0.33 -12.04
C HIS A 205 2.32 0.12 -13.11
N GLN A 206 2.77 -0.34 -14.28
CA GLN A 206 1.89 -0.69 -15.40
C GLN A 206 1.87 -2.22 -15.57
N HIS A 207 0.73 -2.80 -15.27
CA HIS A 207 0.49 -4.22 -15.50
C HIS A 207 -0.97 -4.44 -15.94
N ARG A 208 -1.21 -5.38 -16.85
CA ARG A 208 -2.55 -5.63 -17.39
C ARG A 208 -3.60 -6.01 -16.35
N ASN A 209 -3.18 -6.57 -15.21
CA ASN A 209 -4.04 -6.98 -14.10
C ASN A 209 -4.03 -5.98 -12.92
N LEU A 210 -3.50 -4.78 -13.10
CA LEU A 210 -3.59 -3.67 -12.15
C LEU A 210 -4.38 -2.52 -12.76
N VAL A 211 -5.13 -1.81 -11.93
CA VAL A 211 -5.83 -0.59 -12.36
C VAL A 211 -4.80 0.47 -12.76
N LYS A 212 -5.07 1.18 -13.86
CA LYS A 212 -4.19 2.26 -14.33
C LYS A 212 -4.58 3.57 -13.67
N LEU A 213 -3.66 4.16 -12.93
CA LEU A 213 -3.76 5.54 -12.50
C LEU A 213 -3.41 6.44 -13.68
N VAL A 214 -4.33 7.33 -14.05
CA VAL A 214 -4.22 8.23 -15.21
C VAL A 214 -3.63 9.56 -14.81
N GLY A 215 -3.91 10.01 -13.58
CA GLY A 215 -3.44 11.26 -13.04
C GLY A 215 -3.99 11.55 -11.65
N CYS A 216 -3.73 12.74 -11.15
CA CYS A 216 -4.32 13.20 -9.90
C CYS A 216 -4.64 14.72 -10.00
N CYS A 217 -5.48 15.18 -9.05
CA CYS A 217 -5.74 16.59 -8.84
C CYS A 217 -5.44 16.92 -7.37
N ILE A 218 -4.63 17.94 -7.16
CA ILE A 218 -4.28 18.47 -5.83
C ILE A 218 -4.47 19.99 -5.90
N GLU A 219 -5.66 20.45 -5.60
CA GLU A 219 -6.00 21.88 -5.70
C GLU A 219 -7.05 22.26 -4.65
N LYS A 220 -6.93 23.43 -4.03
CA LYS A 220 -7.93 24.02 -3.12
C LYS A 220 -8.37 23.08 -1.98
N GLU A 221 -7.42 22.36 -1.37
CA GLU A 221 -7.67 21.33 -0.35
C GLU A 221 -8.41 20.09 -0.86
N GLU A 222 -8.64 19.96 -2.16
CA GLU A 222 -9.16 18.76 -2.78
C GLU A 222 -8.01 17.84 -3.21
N MET A 223 -8.18 16.55 -2.96
CA MET A 223 -7.28 15.51 -3.43
C MET A 223 -8.10 14.45 -4.16
N MET A 224 -7.81 14.26 -5.42
CA MET A 224 -8.51 13.30 -6.27
C MET A 224 -7.52 12.42 -7.03
N LEU A 225 -7.84 11.15 -7.16
CA LEU A 225 -7.14 10.18 -7.98
C LEU A 225 -7.98 9.87 -9.21
N ILE A 226 -7.37 9.94 -10.38
CA ILE A 226 -8.04 9.74 -11.66
C ILE A 226 -7.57 8.42 -12.27
N TYR A 227 -8.47 7.47 -12.45
CA TYR A 227 -8.23 6.13 -12.98
C TYR A 227 -8.87 5.91 -14.33
N GLU A 228 -8.45 4.86 -15.02
CA GLU A 228 -9.23 4.30 -16.12
C GLU A 228 -10.62 3.89 -15.64
N TYR A 229 -11.65 4.12 -16.46
CA TYR A 229 -13.00 3.67 -16.13
C TYR A 229 -13.20 2.20 -16.48
N LEU A 230 -13.74 1.43 -15.54
CA LEU A 230 -14.00 -0.01 -15.68
C LEU A 230 -15.52 -0.25 -15.57
N PRO A 231 -16.21 -0.54 -16.72
CA PRO A 231 -17.67 -0.51 -16.78
C PRO A 231 -18.35 -1.66 -16.04
N ASN A 232 -17.67 -2.80 -15.88
CA ASN A 232 -18.25 -4.00 -15.28
C ASN A 232 -18.11 -4.04 -13.75
N LYS A 233 -17.83 -2.88 -13.09
CA LYS A 233 -17.78 -2.79 -11.62
C LYS A 233 -16.79 -3.77 -10.99
N SER A 234 -17.05 -4.15 -9.74
CA SER A 234 -16.23 -5.08 -8.96
C SER A 234 -16.79 -6.51 -8.98
N LEU A 235 -15.93 -7.46 -8.73
CA LEU A 235 -16.22 -8.89 -8.80
C LEU A 235 -17.32 -9.34 -7.83
N ASP A 236 -17.43 -8.70 -6.66
CA ASP A 236 -18.47 -8.97 -5.66
C ASP A 236 -19.88 -8.69 -6.20
N PHE A 237 -20.02 -7.73 -7.11
CA PHE A 237 -21.28 -7.44 -7.80
C PHE A 237 -21.83 -8.64 -8.58
N PHE A 238 -20.97 -9.54 -9.01
CA PHE A 238 -21.36 -10.73 -9.77
C PHE A 238 -21.42 -11.97 -8.87
N ILE A 239 -20.36 -12.29 -8.17
CA ILE A 239 -20.15 -13.60 -7.54
C ILE A 239 -21.20 -13.90 -6.46
N PHE A 240 -21.61 -12.90 -5.68
CA PHE A 240 -22.53 -13.09 -4.57
C PHE A 240 -24.00 -12.87 -4.92
N ASP A 241 -24.32 -12.60 -6.17
CA ASP A 241 -25.68 -12.44 -6.66
C ASP A 241 -26.08 -13.66 -7.50
N SER A 242 -27.08 -14.40 -7.10
CA SER A 242 -27.48 -15.65 -7.72
C SER A 242 -27.94 -15.54 -9.20
N THR A 243 -28.32 -14.33 -9.62
CA THR A 243 -28.69 -14.05 -11.03
C THR A 243 -27.48 -13.68 -11.86
N ARG A 244 -26.59 -12.85 -11.30
CA ARG A 244 -25.41 -12.32 -12.01
C ARG A 244 -24.23 -13.27 -12.00
N SER A 245 -24.13 -14.15 -11.00
CA SER A 245 -23.06 -15.15 -10.92
C SER A 245 -23.03 -16.07 -12.16
N LYS A 246 -24.19 -16.30 -12.77
CA LYS A 246 -24.34 -17.07 -14.04
C LYS A 246 -23.65 -16.41 -15.24
N LEU A 247 -23.40 -15.08 -15.19
CA LEU A 247 -22.70 -14.36 -16.25
C LEU A 247 -21.18 -14.64 -16.23
N LEU A 248 -20.68 -15.18 -15.12
CA LEU A 248 -19.29 -15.61 -14.97
C LEU A 248 -19.24 -17.13 -14.99
N ASP A 249 -19.07 -17.70 -16.15
CA ASP A 249 -18.83 -19.14 -16.33
C ASP A 249 -17.48 -19.56 -15.70
N TRP A 250 -17.20 -20.86 -15.67
CA TRP A 250 -15.95 -21.33 -15.07
C TRP A 250 -14.71 -20.79 -15.77
N ALA A 251 -14.70 -20.75 -17.10
CA ALA A 251 -13.55 -20.23 -17.84
C ALA A 251 -13.23 -18.77 -17.48
N THR A 252 -14.27 -17.96 -17.34
CA THR A 252 -14.14 -16.56 -16.91
C THR A 252 -13.64 -16.48 -15.46
N ARG A 253 -14.20 -17.28 -14.52
CA ARG A 253 -13.73 -17.30 -13.12
C ARG A 253 -12.27 -17.75 -13.03
N PHE A 254 -11.89 -18.76 -13.80
CA PHE A 254 -10.51 -19.26 -13.82
C PHE A 254 -9.54 -18.22 -14.39
N ASN A 255 -9.93 -17.50 -15.44
CA ASN A 255 -9.16 -16.36 -15.96
C ASN A 255 -9.00 -15.25 -14.93
N ILE A 256 -10.04 -14.98 -14.13
CA ILE A 256 -9.99 -14.03 -13.02
C ILE A 256 -8.99 -14.51 -11.96
N ILE A 257 -9.06 -15.76 -11.50
CA ILE A 257 -8.12 -16.34 -10.53
C ILE A 257 -6.68 -16.21 -11.03
N ASN A 258 -6.43 -16.61 -12.28
CA ASN A 258 -5.09 -16.50 -12.89
C ASN A 258 -4.60 -15.07 -13.00
N GLY A 259 -5.48 -14.14 -13.34
CA GLY A 259 -5.14 -12.74 -13.46
C GLY A 259 -4.82 -12.11 -12.10
N ILE A 260 -5.56 -12.42 -11.02
CA ILE A 260 -5.22 -11.99 -9.65
C ILE A 260 -3.83 -12.53 -9.28
N ALA A 261 -3.58 -13.82 -9.52
CA ALA A 261 -2.30 -14.44 -9.22
C ALA A 261 -1.13 -13.75 -9.94
N ARG A 262 -1.29 -13.42 -11.23
CA ARG A 262 -0.28 -12.71 -12.02
C ARG A 262 -0.08 -11.26 -11.57
N GLY A 263 -1.17 -10.55 -11.21
CA GLY A 263 -1.10 -9.21 -10.65
C GLY A 263 -0.32 -9.18 -9.35
N LEU A 264 -0.59 -10.12 -8.43
CA LEU A 264 0.14 -10.26 -7.18
C LEU A 264 1.60 -10.69 -7.39
N LEU A 265 1.86 -11.62 -8.32
CA LEU A 265 3.24 -11.99 -8.67
C LEU A 265 4.05 -10.76 -9.11
N TYR A 266 3.46 -9.92 -9.98
CA TYR A 266 4.09 -8.68 -10.40
C TYR A 266 4.40 -7.78 -9.19
N LEU A 267 3.46 -7.55 -8.29
CA LEU A 267 3.65 -6.71 -7.10
C LEU A 267 4.71 -7.26 -6.15
N HIS A 268 4.75 -8.59 -5.95
CA HIS A 268 5.62 -9.23 -4.97
C HIS A 268 7.06 -9.45 -5.45
N ARG A 269 7.28 -9.54 -6.77
CA ARG A 269 8.56 -9.96 -7.34
C ARG A 269 9.03 -9.15 -8.54
N ASP A 270 8.15 -8.92 -9.52
CA ASP A 270 8.56 -8.43 -10.83
C ASP A 270 8.57 -6.89 -10.89
N SER A 271 7.95 -6.22 -9.92
CA SER A 271 8.07 -4.77 -9.73
C SER A 271 9.45 -4.40 -9.17
N ARG A 272 9.94 -3.21 -9.50
CA ARG A 272 11.24 -2.70 -9.03
C ARG A 272 11.35 -2.71 -7.50
N LEU A 273 10.24 -2.47 -6.80
CA LEU A 273 10.12 -2.49 -5.35
C LEU A 273 9.02 -3.49 -4.98
N ARG A 274 9.25 -4.28 -3.94
CA ARG A 274 8.26 -5.23 -3.45
C ARG A 274 7.09 -4.50 -2.83
N ILE A 275 5.87 -4.77 -3.33
CA ILE A 275 4.63 -4.14 -2.87
C ILE A 275 3.73 -5.20 -2.27
N ILE A 276 3.26 -4.95 -1.05
CA ILE A 276 2.26 -5.77 -0.35
C ILE A 276 0.96 -4.97 -0.32
N HIS A 277 -0.13 -5.55 -0.83
CA HIS A 277 -1.41 -4.87 -1.03
C HIS A 277 -2.17 -4.61 0.27
N ARG A 278 -2.21 -5.60 1.16
CA ARG A 278 -2.81 -5.60 2.52
C ARG A 278 -4.34 -5.49 2.59
N ASP A 279 -5.03 -5.18 1.49
CA ASP A 279 -6.51 -5.15 1.44
C ASP A 279 -7.06 -5.83 0.19
N LEU A 280 -6.53 -7.00 -0.13
CA LEU A 280 -7.00 -7.79 -1.26
C LEU A 280 -8.33 -8.46 -0.92
N LYS A 281 -9.39 -8.13 -1.68
CA LYS A 281 -10.77 -8.61 -1.50
C LYS A 281 -11.55 -8.53 -2.81
N VAL A 282 -12.68 -9.21 -2.91
CA VAL A 282 -13.51 -9.26 -4.13
C VAL A 282 -13.98 -7.89 -4.61
N SER A 283 -14.26 -6.93 -3.71
CA SER A 283 -14.69 -5.58 -4.09
C SER A 283 -13.53 -4.71 -4.62
N ASN A 284 -12.26 -5.13 -4.43
CA ASN A 284 -11.09 -4.47 -5.00
C ASN A 284 -10.58 -5.16 -6.29
N ILE A 285 -11.32 -6.14 -6.80
CA ILE A 285 -11.11 -6.75 -8.11
C ILE A 285 -12.14 -6.16 -9.07
N LEU A 286 -11.70 -5.25 -9.93
CA LEU A 286 -12.56 -4.59 -10.93
C LEU A 286 -12.49 -5.33 -12.26
N LEU A 287 -13.54 -5.20 -13.07
CA LEU A 287 -13.65 -5.87 -14.35
C LEU A 287 -13.78 -4.82 -15.49
N ASP A 288 -12.95 -4.96 -16.52
CA ASP A 288 -13.04 -4.14 -17.72
C ASP A 288 -14.22 -4.59 -18.62
N LYS A 289 -14.38 -3.92 -19.77
CA LYS A 289 -15.47 -4.22 -20.73
C LYS A 289 -15.46 -5.66 -21.24
N ASP A 290 -14.30 -6.31 -21.24
CA ASP A 290 -14.10 -7.67 -21.75
C ASP A 290 -14.02 -8.70 -20.60
N LEU A 291 -14.42 -8.31 -19.38
CA LEU A 291 -14.34 -9.08 -18.13
C LEU A 291 -12.90 -9.45 -17.70
N ASN A 292 -11.87 -8.77 -18.23
CA ASN A 292 -10.55 -8.91 -17.69
C ASN A 292 -10.47 -8.19 -16.34
N LEU A 293 -9.80 -8.83 -15.37
CA LEU A 293 -9.70 -8.26 -14.03
C LEU A 293 -8.58 -7.22 -13.92
N LYS A 294 -8.79 -6.31 -12.98
CA LYS A 294 -7.78 -5.35 -12.50
C LYS A 294 -7.86 -5.21 -10.99
N ILE A 295 -6.73 -5.43 -10.31
CA ILE A 295 -6.59 -5.19 -8.87
C ILE A 295 -6.55 -3.69 -8.66
N SER A 296 -7.32 -3.19 -7.69
CA SER A 296 -7.50 -1.77 -7.37
C SER A 296 -7.33 -1.49 -5.88
N ASP A 297 -7.32 -0.20 -5.52
CA ASP A 297 -7.29 0.33 -4.15
C ASP A 297 -5.98 0.02 -3.39
N PHE A 298 -4.93 0.75 -3.74
CA PHE A 298 -3.59 0.65 -3.14
C PHE A 298 -3.38 1.59 -1.94
N GLY A 299 -4.45 2.18 -1.39
CA GLY A 299 -4.37 3.11 -0.27
C GLY A 299 -3.73 2.53 1.00
N LEU A 300 -3.86 1.22 1.21
CA LEU A 300 -3.25 0.49 2.32
C LEU A 300 -1.96 -0.26 1.94
N ALA A 301 -1.55 -0.23 0.67
CA ALA A 301 -0.39 -0.96 0.21
C ALA A 301 0.91 -0.48 0.89
N ARG A 302 1.92 -1.33 0.95
CA ARG A 302 3.22 -1.02 1.55
C ARG A 302 4.35 -1.43 0.62
N ILE A 303 5.24 -0.49 0.39
CA ILE A 303 6.48 -0.74 -0.34
C ILE A 303 7.57 -1.20 0.63
N PHE A 304 8.30 -2.23 0.24
CA PHE A 304 9.47 -2.74 0.93
C PHE A 304 10.71 -2.42 0.08
N GLY A 305 11.72 -1.84 0.73
CA GLY A 305 13.00 -1.55 0.11
C GLY A 305 14.06 -2.57 0.51
N GLY A 306 15.02 -2.85 -0.39
CA GLY A 306 16.15 -3.73 -0.09
C GLY A 306 15.73 -5.16 0.27
N ASP A 307 16.37 -5.70 1.31
CA ASP A 307 16.19 -7.10 1.76
C ASP A 307 15.03 -7.29 2.74
N GLU A 308 14.21 -6.27 2.99
CA GLU A 308 13.05 -6.40 3.87
C GLU A 308 12.06 -7.43 3.31
N THR A 309 11.72 -8.45 4.11
CA THR A 309 10.77 -9.52 3.71
C THR A 309 9.46 -9.43 4.48
N GLN A 310 9.46 -8.78 5.65
CA GLN A 310 8.31 -8.63 6.55
C GLN A 310 8.42 -7.34 7.35
N ALA A 311 7.27 -6.82 7.80
CA ALA A 311 7.21 -5.67 8.69
C ALA A 311 6.14 -5.85 9.75
N ASN A 312 6.26 -5.09 10.83
CA ASN A 312 5.29 -5.07 11.92
C ASN A 312 4.57 -3.72 11.97
N THR A 313 3.29 -3.74 12.30
CA THR A 313 2.48 -2.53 12.51
C THR A 313 1.70 -2.60 13.81
N ARG A 314 1.70 -1.49 14.55
CA ARG A 314 0.86 -1.37 15.75
C ARG A 314 -0.62 -1.14 15.40
N ARG A 315 -0.91 -0.68 14.17
CA ARG A 315 -2.26 -0.45 13.69
C ARG A 315 -2.56 -1.43 12.57
N VAL A 316 -3.33 -2.47 12.87
CA VAL A 316 -3.85 -3.41 11.89
C VAL A 316 -4.98 -2.74 11.12
N VAL A 317 -4.89 -2.72 9.79
CA VAL A 317 -5.87 -2.12 8.87
C VAL A 317 -6.13 -3.09 7.71
N GLY A 318 -7.32 -3.04 7.15
CA GLY A 318 -7.73 -3.93 6.04
C GLY A 318 -9.13 -4.50 6.31
N THR A 319 -9.53 -5.50 5.55
CA THR A 319 -10.88 -6.07 5.59
C THR A 319 -10.91 -7.39 6.36
N TYR A 320 -11.67 -7.43 7.45
CA TYR A 320 -11.87 -8.66 8.23
C TYR A 320 -12.40 -9.81 7.37
N GLY A 321 -11.84 -11.00 7.54
CA GLY A 321 -12.16 -12.19 6.75
C GLY A 321 -11.18 -12.45 5.60
N TYR A 322 -10.37 -11.45 5.21
CA TYR A 322 -9.28 -11.60 4.22
C TYR A 322 -7.90 -11.48 4.86
N MET A 323 -7.80 -10.88 6.05
CA MET A 323 -6.54 -10.76 6.77
C MET A 323 -6.01 -12.13 7.21
N SER A 324 -4.71 -12.31 7.09
CA SER A 324 -4.04 -13.53 7.60
C SER A 324 -3.93 -13.51 9.14
N PRO A 325 -3.81 -14.69 9.79
CA PRO A 325 -3.75 -14.78 11.25
C PRO A 325 -2.63 -13.96 11.88
N GLU A 326 -1.41 -14.06 11.37
CA GLU A 326 -0.24 -13.32 11.87
C GLU A 326 -0.39 -11.81 11.70
N TYR A 327 -1.09 -11.36 10.64
CA TYR A 327 -1.35 -9.95 10.45
C TYR A 327 -2.42 -9.45 11.41
N GLN A 328 -3.51 -10.21 11.57
CA GLN A 328 -4.62 -9.81 12.42
C GLN A 328 -4.26 -9.81 13.91
N LEU A 329 -3.47 -10.79 14.38
CA LEU A 329 -3.15 -10.97 15.80
C LEU A 329 -1.90 -10.19 16.22
N ASP A 330 -0.85 -10.23 15.40
CA ASP A 330 0.46 -9.74 15.77
C ASP A 330 0.86 -8.47 14.99
N GLY A 331 0.06 -8.05 13.99
CA GLY A 331 0.38 -6.93 13.11
C GLY A 331 1.53 -7.24 12.15
N LEU A 332 1.95 -8.50 12.06
CA LEU A 332 3.05 -8.94 11.21
C LEU A 332 2.54 -9.20 9.79
N PHE A 333 3.06 -8.49 8.79
CA PHE A 333 2.67 -8.65 7.40
C PHE A 333 3.85 -8.84 6.46
N SER A 334 3.62 -9.62 5.43
CA SER A 334 4.57 -9.96 4.39
C SER A 334 3.82 -10.26 3.09
N VAL A 335 4.54 -10.65 2.02
CA VAL A 335 3.91 -11.19 0.81
C VAL A 335 3.00 -12.39 1.10
N LYS A 336 3.27 -13.14 2.18
CA LYS A 336 2.45 -14.30 2.59
C LYS A 336 1.08 -13.88 3.15
N SER A 337 0.93 -12.65 3.61
CA SER A 337 -0.37 -12.11 4.02
C SER A 337 -1.29 -11.89 2.81
N ASP A 338 -0.76 -11.36 1.69
CA ASP A 338 -1.52 -11.25 0.44
C ASP A 338 -1.83 -12.62 -0.18
N VAL A 339 -0.91 -13.61 -0.03
CA VAL A 339 -1.16 -14.99 -0.45
C VAL A 339 -2.35 -15.57 0.30
N PHE A 340 -2.47 -15.31 1.60
CA PHE A 340 -3.63 -15.73 2.38
C PHE A 340 -4.92 -15.11 1.84
N SER A 341 -4.93 -13.80 1.63
CA SER A 341 -6.07 -13.07 1.06
C SER A 341 -6.45 -13.60 -0.34
N PHE A 342 -5.45 -13.93 -1.17
CA PHE A 342 -5.66 -14.59 -2.46
C PHE A 342 -6.35 -15.96 -2.29
N GLY A 343 -5.92 -16.77 -1.34
CA GLY A 343 -6.57 -18.08 -1.08
C GLY A 343 -8.03 -17.91 -0.68
N VAL A 344 -8.36 -16.91 0.17
CA VAL A 344 -9.75 -16.59 0.50
C VAL A 344 -10.54 -16.22 -0.76
N LEU A 345 -9.98 -15.35 -1.63
CA LEU A 345 -10.61 -14.98 -2.90
C LEU A 345 -10.90 -16.19 -3.79
N VAL A 346 -9.95 -17.11 -3.94
CA VAL A 346 -10.14 -18.33 -4.75
C VAL A 346 -11.33 -19.14 -4.24
N LEU A 347 -11.42 -19.35 -2.91
CA LEU A 347 -12.50 -20.13 -2.32
C LEU A 347 -13.85 -19.41 -2.45
N GLU A 348 -13.91 -18.09 -2.35
CA GLU A 348 -15.12 -17.30 -2.60
C GLU A 348 -15.54 -17.34 -4.06
N ILE A 349 -14.57 -17.23 -5.01
CA ILE A 349 -14.83 -17.29 -6.46
C ILE A 349 -15.41 -18.64 -6.89
N VAL A 350 -14.87 -19.72 -6.33
CA VAL A 350 -15.31 -21.08 -6.66
C VAL A 350 -16.69 -21.36 -6.06
N SER A 351 -16.91 -20.97 -4.81
CA SER A 351 -18.13 -21.33 -4.07
C SER A 351 -19.31 -20.38 -4.28
N GLY A 352 -19.05 -19.16 -4.75
CA GLY A 352 -20.08 -18.12 -4.77
C GLY A 352 -20.53 -17.65 -3.38
N LYS A 353 -19.80 -18.00 -2.33
CA LYS A 353 -20.14 -17.72 -0.92
C LYS A 353 -19.11 -16.79 -0.29
N LYS A 354 -19.59 -15.83 0.52
CA LYS A 354 -18.71 -14.92 1.28
C LYS A 354 -18.06 -15.64 2.44
N ASN A 355 -16.76 -15.44 2.66
CA ASN A 355 -16.09 -15.95 3.86
C ASN A 355 -16.60 -15.27 5.13
N ARG A 356 -16.79 -13.96 5.09
CA ARG A 356 -17.38 -13.20 6.22
C ARG A 356 -18.88 -13.49 6.35
N GLY A 357 -19.29 -13.93 7.55
CA GLY A 357 -20.68 -14.26 7.83
C GLY A 357 -21.14 -15.59 7.24
N PHE A 358 -20.21 -16.42 6.78
CA PHE A 358 -20.51 -17.79 6.38
C PHE A 358 -21.04 -18.57 7.59
N PHE A 359 -22.17 -19.20 7.42
CA PHE A 359 -22.80 -20.08 8.42
C PHE A 359 -23.21 -21.37 7.73
N HIS A 360 -22.82 -22.49 8.32
CA HIS A 360 -23.28 -23.81 7.92
C HIS A 360 -24.04 -24.44 9.09
N PRO A 361 -25.27 -24.98 8.88
CA PRO A 361 -26.10 -25.51 9.98
C PRO A 361 -25.41 -26.57 10.83
N ASP A 362 -24.67 -27.45 10.19
CA ASP A 362 -24.04 -28.59 10.86
C ASP A 362 -22.63 -28.31 11.40
N HIS A 363 -21.99 -27.26 10.89
CA HIS A 363 -20.58 -26.95 11.21
C HIS A 363 -20.43 -25.43 11.38
N HIS A 364 -20.34 -24.89 12.57
CA HIS A 364 -20.13 -23.45 12.83
C HIS A 364 -18.75 -22.92 12.35
N HIS A 365 -18.34 -23.33 11.15
CA HIS A 365 -17.06 -22.96 10.55
C HIS A 365 -17.23 -21.75 9.61
N ASN A 366 -16.15 -20.99 9.44
CA ASN A 366 -16.05 -20.04 8.35
C ASN A 366 -15.89 -20.81 7.00
N LEU A 367 -15.95 -20.12 5.89
CA LEU A 367 -15.80 -20.73 4.56
C LEU A 367 -14.52 -21.56 4.42
N LEU A 368 -13.41 -21.12 5.02
CA LEU A 368 -12.11 -21.80 4.97
C LEU A 368 -12.16 -23.14 5.69
N GLY A 369 -12.78 -23.16 6.86
CA GLY A 369 -12.96 -24.40 7.64
C GLY A 369 -13.91 -25.38 6.97
N HIS A 370 -14.96 -24.88 6.32
CA HIS A 370 -15.89 -25.71 5.54
C HIS A 370 -15.16 -26.34 4.34
N ALA A 371 -14.42 -25.56 3.56
CA ALA A 371 -13.62 -26.05 2.43
C ALA A 371 -12.59 -27.11 2.87
N TRP A 372 -11.96 -26.89 4.03
CA TRP A 372 -10.99 -27.83 4.60
C TRP A 372 -11.62 -29.18 4.97
N ASN A 373 -12.80 -29.16 5.62
CA ASN A 373 -13.50 -30.40 5.97
C ASN A 373 -13.92 -31.19 4.73
N LEU A 374 -14.55 -30.52 3.75
CA LEU A 374 -14.92 -31.15 2.49
C LEU A 374 -13.69 -31.73 1.76
N PHE A 375 -12.56 -31.05 1.79
CA PHE A 375 -11.33 -31.57 1.21
C PHE A 375 -10.83 -32.84 1.91
N LYS A 376 -10.84 -32.86 3.26
CA LYS A 376 -10.45 -34.07 4.04
C LYS A 376 -11.37 -35.26 3.83
N GLU A 377 -12.64 -35.01 3.61
CA GLU A 377 -13.67 -36.00 3.38
C GLU A 377 -13.73 -36.46 1.91
N GLY A 378 -12.94 -35.87 1.02
CA GLY A 378 -12.95 -36.18 -0.41
C GLY A 378 -14.17 -35.63 -1.16
N MET A 379 -14.90 -34.71 -0.55
CA MET A 379 -16.17 -34.14 -1.05
C MET A 379 -15.99 -32.68 -1.55
N SER A 380 -14.84 -32.30 -2.04
CA SER A 380 -14.55 -30.93 -2.47
C SER A 380 -15.50 -30.40 -3.56
N GLU A 381 -16.18 -31.28 -4.28
CA GLU A 381 -17.20 -30.87 -5.27
C GLU A 381 -18.40 -30.15 -4.65
N GLU A 382 -18.74 -30.42 -3.38
CA GLU A 382 -19.84 -29.75 -2.66
C GLU A 382 -19.55 -28.29 -2.35
N MET A 383 -18.28 -27.89 -2.49
CA MET A 383 -17.84 -26.49 -2.36
C MET A 383 -18.25 -25.62 -3.56
N ILE A 384 -18.50 -26.25 -4.73
CA ILE A 384 -18.67 -25.54 -5.99
C ILE A 384 -20.02 -24.82 -6.05
N ASP A 385 -20.00 -23.57 -6.55
CA ASP A 385 -21.21 -22.79 -6.77
C ASP A 385 -22.20 -23.58 -7.65
N SER A 386 -23.40 -23.82 -7.12
CA SER A 386 -24.47 -24.57 -7.82
C SER A 386 -24.92 -23.95 -9.14
N GLN A 387 -24.62 -22.67 -9.36
CA GLN A 387 -24.94 -21.97 -10.60
C GLN A 387 -23.90 -22.21 -11.71
N LEU A 388 -22.75 -22.81 -11.39
CA LEU A 388 -21.69 -23.09 -12.36
C LEU A 388 -21.97 -24.37 -13.14
N SER A 389 -21.82 -24.31 -14.47
CA SER A 389 -21.73 -25.47 -15.32
C SER A 389 -20.26 -25.92 -15.40
N TYR A 390 -19.82 -26.76 -14.43
CA TYR A 390 -18.41 -27.09 -14.22
C TYR A 390 -18.01 -28.50 -14.68
N LYS A 391 -18.95 -29.33 -15.08
CA LYS A 391 -18.68 -30.79 -15.36
C LYS A 391 -17.53 -31.03 -16.34
N VAL A 392 -17.36 -30.14 -17.33
CA VAL A 392 -16.28 -30.25 -18.32
C VAL A 392 -14.91 -29.84 -17.74
N HIS A 393 -14.90 -29.03 -16.66
CA HIS A 393 -13.69 -28.47 -16.06
C HIS A 393 -13.47 -28.92 -14.61
N LEU A 394 -14.08 -30.02 -14.18
CA LEU A 394 -14.07 -30.45 -12.78
C LEU A 394 -12.65 -30.53 -12.18
N SER A 395 -11.69 -31.10 -12.91
CA SER A 395 -10.31 -31.23 -12.45
C SER A 395 -9.65 -29.89 -12.18
N GLU A 396 -9.93 -28.87 -13.02
CA GLU A 396 -9.41 -27.53 -12.89
C GLU A 396 -10.06 -26.79 -11.71
N VAL A 397 -11.38 -26.99 -11.49
CA VAL A 397 -12.10 -26.46 -10.32
C VAL A 397 -11.54 -27.03 -9.03
N LEU A 398 -11.44 -28.35 -8.92
CA LEU A 398 -10.91 -29.04 -7.74
C LEU A 398 -9.45 -28.64 -7.47
N ARG A 399 -8.66 -28.49 -8.53
CA ARG A 399 -7.30 -27.99 -8.42
C ARG A 399 -7.25 -26.56 -7.86
N SER A 400 -8.17 -25.69 -8.28
CA SER A 400 -8.27 -24.32 -7.76
C SER A 400 -8.65 -24.30 -6.28
N ILE A 401 -9.57 -25.15 -5.84
CA ILE A 401 -9.91 -25.33 -4.41
C ILE A 401 -8.66 -25.75 -3.62
N HIS A 402 -7.93 -26.76 -4.13
CA HIS A 402 -6.71 -27.26 -3.49
C HIS A 402 -5.66 -26.16 -3.33
N ILE A 403 -5.41 -25.36 -4.39
CA ILE A 403 -4.49 -24.21 -4.35
C ILE A 403 -4.98 -23.15 -3.37
N GLY A 404 -6.29 -22.87 -3.33
CA GLY A 404 -6.89 -21.99 -2.34
C GLY A 404 -6.58 -22.42 -0.90
N LEU A 405 -6.73 -23.72 -0.61
CA LEU A 405 -6.41 -24.29 0.70
C LEU A 405 -4.92 -24.21 1.05
N LEU A 406 -4.03 -24.42 0.08
CA LEU A 406 -2.58 -24.19 0.28
C LEU A 406 -2.25 -22.74 0.64
N CYS A 407 -2.97 -21.79 0.07
CA CYS A 407 -2.75 -20.37 0.32
C CYS A 407 -3.27 -19.91 1.69
N VAL A 408 -4.34 -20.50 2.22
CA VAL A 408 -4.94 -20.12 3.51
C VAL A 408 -4.41 -20.88 4.73
N GLN A 409 -3.31 -21.60 4.60
CA GLN A 409 -2.69 -22.31 5.72
C GLN A 409 -2.35 -21.39 6.90
N GLN A 410 -2.46 -21.90 8.13
CA GLN A 410 -2.24 -21.16 9.38
C GLN A 410 -0.85 -20.53 9.43
N ASN A 411 0.19 -21.32 9.20
CA ASN A 411 1.58 -20.85 9.23
C ASN A 411 1.94 -20.19 7.89
N PRO A 412 2.42 -18.92 7.86
CA PRO A 412 2.83 -18.24 6.64
C PRO A 412 3.93 -18.98 5.85
N GLU A 413 4.84 -19.69 6.53
CA GLU A 413 5.92 -20.41 5.85
C GLU A 413 5.42 -21.62 5.05
N ASP A 414 4.28 -22.18 5.42
CA ASP A 414 3.65 -23.29 4.68
C ASP A 414 2.92 -22.82 3.41
N ARG A 415 2.58 -21.53 3.30
CA ARG A 415 1.91 -20.97 2.14
C ARG A 415 2.87 -20.85 0.96
N PRO A 416 2.45 -21.20 -0.28
CA PRO A 416 3.27 -21.02 -1.46
C PRO A 416 3.63 -19.55 -1.72
N SER A 417 4.66 -19.29 -2.51
CA SER A 417 4.86 -17.98 -3.13
C SER A 417 3.91 -17.77 -4.31
N MET A 418 3.63 -16.52 -4.71
CA MET A 418 2.79 -16.27 -5.89
C MET A 418 3.38 -16.82 -7.18
N SER A 419 4.70 -16.91 -7.32
CA SER A 419 5.34 -17.57 -8.47
C SER A 419 5.01 -19.06 -8.53
N TYR A 420 4.99 -19.73 -7.38
CA TYR A 420 4.59 -21.12 -7.30
C TYR A 420 3.09 -21.32 -7.53
N VAL A 421 2.25 -20.40 -7.03
CA VAL A 421 0.79 -20.39 -7.29
C VAL A 421 0.51 -20.30 -8.80
N VAL A 422 1.14 -19.34 -9.51
CA VAL A 422 0.96 -19.19 -10.97
C VAL A 422 1.39 -20.46 -11.71
N MET A 423 2.50 -21.07 -11.29
CA MET A 423 2.95 -22.34 -11.87
C MET A 423 1.94 -23.47 -11.60
N MET A 424 1.43 -23.59 -10.37
CA MET A 424 0.44 -24.61 -10.00
C MET A 424 -0.88 -24.46 -10.76
N LEU A 425 -1.33 -23.22 -11.01
CA LEU A 425 -2.56 -22.96 -11.79
C LEU A 425 -2.40 -23.31 -13.27
N GLY A 426 -1.18 -23.16 -13.83
CA GLY A 426 -0.91 -23.36 -15.24
C GLY A 426 -0.34 -24.74 -15.62
N SER A 427 -0.27 -25.69 -14.69
CA SER A 427 0.37 -27.00 -14.92
C SER A 427 -0.36 -28.13 -14.23
N GLU A 428 -0.08 -29.35 -14.63
CA GLU A 428 -0.62 -30.57 -14.01
C GLU A 428 0.29 -31.16 -12.89
N LEU A 429 1.15 -30.33 -12.30
CA LEU A 429 2.01 -30.74 -11.20
C LEU A 429 1.20 -31.36 -10.05
N ILE A 430 1.76 -32.38 -9.41
CA ILE A 430 1.18 -32.94 -8.18
C ILE A 430 1.32 -31.86 -7.09
N LEU A 431 0.19 -31.49 -6.51
CA LEU A 431 0.14 -30.49 -5.44
C LEU A 431 0.50 -31.14 -4.08
N PRO A 432 1.23 -30.43 -3.20
CA PRO A 432 1.44 -30.90 -1.84
C PRO A 432 0.12 -30.95 -1.08
N GLN A 433 0.05 -31.79 -0.04
CA GLN A 433 -1.13 -31.83 0.82
C GLN A 433 -1.23 -30.53 1.64
N PRO A 434 -2.40 -29.86 1.65
CA PRO A 434 -2.57 -28.67 2.45
C PRO A 434 -2.62 -29.04 3.95
N LYS A 435 -2.12 -28.10 4.77
CA LYS A 435 -2.22 -28.17 6.22
C LYS A 435 -3.44 -27.38 6.71
N LYS A 436 -3.72 -27.47 8.01
CA LYS A 436 -4.82 -26.77 8.67
C LYS A 436 -4.88 -25.28 8.29
N PRO A 437 -6.04 -24.76 7.86
CA PRO A 437 -6.18 -23.35 7.49
C PRO A 437 -6.20 -22.43 8.70
N GLY A 438 -5.93 -21.14 8.46
CA GLY A 438 -6.06 -20.09 9.47
C GLY A 438 -7.49 -19.98 9.98
N PHE A 439 -7.62 -19.59 11.25
CA PHE A 439 -8.91 -19.40 11.92
C PHE A 439 -9.81 -20.66 11.99
N PHE A 440 -9.24 -21.83 11.79
CA PHE A 440 -9.97 -23.08 11.96
C PHE A 440 -9.95 -23.52 13.43
N VAL A 441 -11.14 -23.70 13.99
CA VAL A 441 -11.33 -24.21 15.36
C VAL A 441 -11.93 -25.61 15.28
N GLU A 442 -11.21 -26.61 15.76
CA GLU A 442 -11.76 -27.95 15.94
C GLU A 442 -12.78 -27.93 17.09
N ARG A 443 -13.97 -28.46 16.85
CA ARG A 443 -14.89 -28.76 17.96
C ARG A 443 -14.31 -29.95 18.72
N ASN A 444 -13.73 -29.69 19.88
CA ASN A 444 -13.63 -30.73 20.89
C ASN A 444 -15.07 -30.97 21.39
N GLU A 445 -15.51 -32.23 21.36
CA GLU A 445 -16.72 -32.65 22.03
C GLU A 445 -16.72 -32.09 23.46
N PHE A 446 -17.83 -31.50 23.84
CA PHE A 446 -18.00 -30.80 25.12
C PHE A 446 -17.47 -31.61 26.29
N VAL A 447 -16.41 -31.12 26.94
CA VAL A 447 -16.18 -31.34 28.37
C VAL A 447 -16.63 -30.04 29.07
N PRO A 448 -17.60 -30.07 29.96
CA PRO A 448 -18.01 -28.87 30.71
C PRO A 448 -17.03 -28.67 31.85
N GLU A 449 -16.00 -27.87 31.67
CA GLU A 449 -15.23 -27.30 32.77
C GLU A 449 -15.39 -25.78 32.83
N SER A 450 -16.12 -25.39 33.86
CA SER A 450 -16.19 -24.04 34.36
C SER A 450 -14.81 -23.56 34.84
N GLN A 451 -14.10 -22.73 34.07
CA GLN A 451 -13.09 -21.84 34.63
C GLN A 451 -13.18 -20.47 34.00
N ASN A 452 -13.51 -19.51 34.85
CA ASN A 452 -13.48 -18.09 34.56
C ASN A 452 -12.05 -17.64 34.23
N ILE A 453 -11.80 -17.37 32.98
CA ILE A 453 -10.59 -16.65 32.53
C ILE A 453 -11.04 -15.25 32.16
N SER A 454 -10.67 -14.29 32.99
CA SER A 454 -10.80 -12.87 32.70
C SER A 454 -9.84 -12.49 31.58
N LEU A 455 -10.33 -12.34 30.36
CA LEU A 455 -9.60 -11.78 29.23
C LEU A 455 -9.55 -10.26 29.38
N SER A 456 -8.38 -9.74 29.65
CA SER A 456 -8.09 -8.31 29.54
C SER A 456 -8.21 -7.89 28.07
N CYS A 457 -9.30 -7.22 27.73
CA CYS A 457 -9.48 -6.57 26.43
C CYS A 457 -8.53 -5.39 26.31
N LYS A 458 -7.50 -5.52 25.49
CA LYS A 458 -6.85 -4.36 24.87
C LYS A 458 -7.81 -3.81 23.83
N GLU A 459 -8.13 -2.52 23.95
CA GLU A 459 -9.02 -1.82 23.02
C GLU A 459 -8.52 -1.94 21.58
N MET A 460 -9.22 -2.73 20.78
CA MET A 460 -9.07 -2.75 19.34
C MET A 460 -10.09 -1.80 18.73
N SER A 461 -9.62 -0.69 18.18
CA SER A 461 -10.46 0.19 17.35
C SER A 461 -10.71 -0.49 16.00
N ILE A 462 -11.79 -1.27 15.92
CA ILE A 462 -12.25 -1.86 14.67
C ILE A 462 -13.15 -0.85 13.99
N THR A 463 -12.68 -0.26 12.90
CA THR A 463 -13.54 0.54 12.02
C THR A 463 -14.35 -0.43 11.16
N LEU A 464 -15.58 -0.70 11.57
CA LEU A 464 -16.56 -1.43 10.76
C LEU A 464 -16.99 -0.52 9.60
N LEU A 465 -16.45 -0.76 8.41
CA LEU A 465 -16.95 -0.17 7.18
C LEU A 465 -17.92 -1.17 6.54
N GLU A 466 -19.21 -0.93 6.74
CA GLU A 466 -20.24 -1.59 5.96
C GLU A 466 -20.24 -1.04 4.55
N ALA A 467 -19.94 -1.90 3.57
CA ALA A 467 -20.24 -1.62 2.18
C ALA A 467 -21.74 -1.80 1.96
N ARG A 468 -22.43 -0.72 1.65
CA ARG A 468 -23.78 -0.73 1.08
C ARG A 468 -23.70 -0.58 -0.44
#